data_c11866a1425b6b91c77c1b2c02a83644
#
_entry.id   c11866a1425b6b91c77c1b2c02a83644
#
_cell.length_a   1.000
_cell.length_b   1.000
_cell.length_c   1.000
_cell.angle_alpha   90.00
_cell.angle_beta   90.00
_cell.angle_gamma   90.00
#
_symmetry.space_group_name_H-M   'P 1'
#
loop_
_entity.id
_entity.type
_entity.pdbx_description
1 polymer ?
#
loop_
_entity_poly.entity_id
_entity_poly.type
_entity_poly.pdbx_seq_one_letter_code
_entity_poly.pdbx_strand_id
1 'polypeptide(L)' 'MRLNRLEELRLDSDMTQQQIADYLNMKREVYRRYEKGVYEIPVWALVKLSELYDVSSDYILGIDTNRKLPEKHAQ' A
#
# COMPACT_ATOMS: atom_id res chain seq x y z
N MET A 1 3.85 1.81 -13.16
CA MET A 1 4.91 1.27 -12.27
C MET A 1 4.31 0.24 -11.35
N ARG A 2 4.89 -0.94 -11.33
CA ARG A 2 4.40 -2.01 -10.46
C ARG A 2 4.88 -1.78 -9.04
N LEU A 3 3.97 -1.82 -8.08
CA LEU A 3 4.29 -1.63 -6.68
C LEU A 3 4.38 -2.99 -6.00
N ASN A 4 5.51 -3.67 -6.20
CA ASN A 4 5.70 -5.02 -5.68
C ASN A 4 5.51 -5.11 -4.17
N ARG A 5 5.85 -4.05 -3.45
CA ARG A 5 5.75 -4.08 -1.99
C ARG A 5 4.32 -4.07 -1.50
N LEU A 6 3.37 -3.56 -2.31
CA LEU A 6 1.97 -3.65 -1.93
C LEU A 6 1.52 -5.10 -1.84
N GLU A 7 1.88 -5.90 -2.83
CA GLU A 7 1.53 -7.31 -2.81
C GLU A 7 2.22 -8.03 -1.66
N GLU A 8 3.50 -7.74 -1.45
CA GLU A 8 4.25 -8.37 -0.37
C GLU A 8 3.64 -8.05 0.99
N LEU A 9 3.31 -6.79 1.22
CA LEU A 9 2.72 -6.38 2.49
C LEU A 9 1.36 -7.03 2.70
N ARG A 10 0.57 -7.10 1.64
CA ARG A 10 -0.74 -7.72 1.72
C ARG A 10 -0.63 -9.19 2.08
N LEU A 11 0.27 -9.90 1.40
CA LEU A 11 0.45 -11.33 1.66
C LEU A 11 1.02 -11.57 3.06
N ASP A 12 1.96 -10.73 3.49
CA ASP A 12 2.52 -10.83 4.83
C ASP A 12 1.46 -10.62 5.90
N SER A 13 0.41 -9.86 5.59
CA SER A 13 -0.68 -9.57 6.51
C SER A 13 -1.82 -10.57 6.38
N ASP A 14 -1.67 -11.59 5.54
CA ASP A 14 -2.69 -12.62 5.28
C ASP A 14 -4.00 -12.00 4.78
N MET A 15 -3.90 -10.96 3.94
CA MET A 15 -5.08 -10.29 3.42
C MET A 15 -5.25 -10.57 1.95
N THR A 16 -6.51 -10.63 1.53
CA THR A 16 -6.86 -10.80 0.11
C THR A 16 -6.95 -9.43 -0.56
N GLN A 17 -6.90 -9.44 -1.90
CA GLN A 17 -7.12 -8.21 -2.65
C GLN A 17 -8.50 -7.62 -2.36
N GLN A 18 -9.50 -8.49 -2.17
CA GLN A 18 -10.84 -8.02 -1.85
C GLN A 18 -10.88 -7.28 -0.52
N GLN A 19 -10.18 -7.80 0.48
CA GLN A 19 -10.14 -7.14 1.79
C GLN A 19 -9.51 -5.76 1.71
N ILE A 20 -8.42 -5.63 0.94
CA ILE A 20 -7.79 -4.33 0.77
C ILE A 20 -8.71 -3.39 -0.03
N ALA A 21 -9.34 -3.91 -1.08
CA ALA A 21 -10.27 -3.09 -1.86
C ALA A 21 -11.41 -2.58 -0.98
N ASP A 22 -11.95 -3.44 -0.12
CA ASP A 22 -13.00 -3.03 0.80
C ASP A 22 -12.50 -1.95 1.77
N TYR A 23 -11.29 -2.11 2.28
CA TYR A 23 -10.69 -1.12 3.16
C TYR A 23 -10.57 0.24 2.45
N LEU A 24 -10.22 0.22 1.17
CA LEU A 24 -10.07 1.45 0.39
C LEU A 24 -11.38 1.91 -0.25
N ASN A 25 -12.46 1.15 -0.01
CA ASN A 25 -13.79 1.48 -0.55
C ASN A 25 -13.77 1.53 -2.08
N MET A 26 -13.19 0.53 -2.70
CA MET A 26 -13.12 0.42 -4.15
C MET A 26 -13.36 -1.02 -4.58
N LYS A 27 -13.55 -1.23 -5.87
CA LYS A 27 -13.75 -2.57 -6.40
C LYS A 27 -12.41 -3.33 -6.42
N ARG A 28 -12.49 -4.66 -6.21
CA ARG A 28 -11.29 -5.50 -6.22
C ARG A 28 -10.48 -5.32 -7.50
N GLU A 29 -11.15 -5.22 -8.64
CA GLU A 29 -10.46 -5.10 -9.93
C GLU A 29 -9.65 -3.81 -10.00
N VAL A 30 -10.18 -2.72 -9.44
CA VAL A 30 -9.47 -1.45 -9.42
C VAL A 30 -8.21 -1.57 -8.56
N TYR A 31 -8.34 -2.15 -7.37
CA TYR A 31 -7.18 -2.34 -6.50
C TYR A 31 -6.13 -3.25 -7.16
N ARG A 32 -6.59 -4.33 -7.81
CA ARG A 32 -5.67 -5.24 -8.49
C ARG A 32 -4.81 -4.49 -9.51
N ARG A 33 -5.40 -3.53 -10.22
CA ARG A 33 -4.67 -2.76 -11.22
C ARG A 33 -3.63 -1.85 -10.58
N TYR A 34 -3.86 -1.38 -9.37
CA TYR A 34 -2.84 -0.63 -8.64
C TYR A 34 -1.66 -1.53 -8.31
N GLU A 35 -1.91 -2.73 -7.81
CA GLU A 35 -0.82 -3.66 -7.50
C GLU A 35 -0.02 -4.02 -8.75
N LYS A 36 -0.70 -4.19 -9.87
CA LYS A 36 -0.04 -4.58 -11.12
C LYS A 36 0.64 -3.42 -11.83
N GLY A 37 0.41 -2.20 -11.37
CA GLY A 37 1.02 -1.04 -12.01
C GLY A 37 0.31 -0.59 -13.27
N VAL A 38 -0.89 -1.09 -13.54
CA VAL A 38 -1.70 -0.66 -14.68
C VAL A 38 -2.23 0.74 -14.44
N TYR A 39 -2.64 1.02 -13.20
CA TYR A 39 -3.10 2.34 -12.78
C TYR A 39 -2.11 2.90 -11.76
N GLU A 40 -1.95 4.23 -11.78
CA GLU A 40 -1.16 4.91 -10.76
C GLU A 40 -1.99 5.02 -9.50
N ILE A 41 -1.42 4.62 -8.37
CA ILE A 41 -2.14 4.67 -7.11
C ILE A 41 -2.31 6.12 -6.66
N PRO A 42 -3.53 6.54 -6.29
CA PRO A 42 -3.72 7.91 -5.83
C PRO A 42 -3.10 8.10 -4.44
N VAL A 43 -2.72 9.34 -4.14
CA VAL A 43 -2.03 9.66 -2.90
C VAL A 43 -2.86 9.25 -1.69
N TRP A 44 -4.18 9.50 -1.71
CA TRP A 44 -5.02 9.17 -0.55
C TRP A 44 -5.01 7.66 -0.26
N ALA A 45 -4.97 6.84 -1.30
CA ALA A 45 -4.93 5.39 -1.10
C ALA A 45 -3.56 4.96 -0.58
N LEU A 46 -2.51 5.58 -1.09
CA LEU A 46 -1.16 5.30 -0.62
C LEU A 46 -1.02 5.62 0.87
N VAL A 47 -1.57 6.76 1.29
CA VAL A 47 -1.55 7.15 2.69
C VAL A 47 -2.30 6.15 3.56
N LYS A 48 -3.49 5.74 3.11
CA LYS A 48 -4.28 4.77 3.87
C LYS A 48 -3.55 3.43 4.00
N LEU A 49 -2.88 3.00 2.95
CA LEU A 49 -2.15 1.74 2.99
C LEU A 49 -0.91 1.84 3.88
N SER A 50 -0.23 2.98 3.88
CA SER A 50 0.91 3.16 4.77
C SER A 50 0.46 3.08 6.22
N GLU A 51 -0.71 3.62 6.54
CA GLU A 51 -1.27 3.53 7.89
C GLU A 51 -1.68 2.11 8.23
N LEU A 52 -2.31 1.42 7.30
CA LEU A 52 -2.75 0.05 7.53
C LEU A 52 -1.58 -0.87 7.83
N TYR A 53 -0.51 -0.75 7.08
CA TYR A 53 0.66 -1.62 7.22
C TYR A 53 1.71 -1.07 8.18
N ASP A 54 1.51 0.15 8.68
CA ASP A 54 2.45 0.81 9.58
C ASP A 54 3.84 0.90 8.96
N VAL A 55 3.88 1.31 7.70
CA VAL A 55 5.12 1.51 6.96
C VAL A 55 5.07 2.89 6.30
N SER A 56 6.23 3.39 5.88
CA SER A 56 6.27 4.68 5.19
C SER A 56 5.76 4.52 3.76
N SER A 57 5.23 5.63 3.22
CA SER A 57 4.85 5.67 1.82
C SER A 57 6.07 5.45 0.93
N ASP A 58 7.22 5.96 1.35
CA ASP A 58 8.47 5.78 0.59
C ASP A 58 8.85 4.31 0.49
N TYR A 59 8.61 3.54 1.55
CA TYR A 59 8.86 2.11 1.50
C TYR A 59 7.96 1.45 0.45
N ILE A 60 6.68 1.80 0.45
CA ILE A 60 5.72 1.22 -0.50
C ILE A 60 6.14 1.54 -1.93
N LEU A 61 6.62 2.77 -2.15
CA LEU A 61 7.03 3.22 -3.48
C LEU A 61 8.39 2.67 -3.90
N GLY A 62 9.11 2.01 -2.99
CA GLY A 62 10.43 1.46 -3.30
C GLY A 62 11.55 2.47 -3.23
N ILE A 63 11.30 3.64 -2.66
CA ILE A 63 12.31 4.69 -2.53
C ILE A 63 13.20 4.44 -1.32
N ASP A 64 12.62 3.89 -0.25
CA ASP A 64 13.30 3.67 1.02
C ASP A 64 13.19 2.20 1.39
N THR A 65 14.25 1.61 1.93
CA THR A 65 14.23 0.23 2.39
C THR A 65 13.75 0.09 3.83
N ASN A 66 13.65 1.20 4.55
CA ASN A 66 13.20 1.20 5.94
C ASN A 66 11.68 1.10 5.98
N ARG A 67 11.17 -0.01 6.53
CA ARG A 67 9.73 -0.24 6.60
C ARG A 67 9.04 0.66 7.61
N LYS A 68 9.73 0.99 8.68
CA LYS A 68 9.08 1.69 9.79
C LYS A 68 8.88 3.15 9.45
N LEU A 69 7.78 3.69 9.98
CA LEU A 69 7.56 5.12 9.90
C LEU A 69 8.64 5.84 10.69
N PRO A 70 9.08 7.01 10.23
CA PRO A 70 10.07 7.77 10.99
C PRO A 70 9.54 8.11 12.39
N GLU A 71 10.41 8.03 13.38
CA GLU A 71 10.00 8.33 14.74
C GLU A 71 9.50 9.76 14.89
N LYS A 72 10.02 10.64 14.07
CA LYS A 72 9.63 12.03 14.13
C LYS A 72 8.20 12.27 13.74
N HIS A 73 7.55 11.30 13.20
CA HIS A 73 6.13 11.42 12.89
C HIS A 73 5.30 11.72 14.11
N ALA A 74 5.79 11.40 15.28
CA ALA A 74 5.04 11.61 16.49
C ALA A 74 4.83 13.09 16.81
N GLN A 75 5.53 13.93 16.14
CA GLN A 75 5.44 15.36 16.44
C GLN A 75 4.24 16.01 15.85
#